data_3b4b4514cc114c66b391c5fbc77eac98
#
_entry.id   3b4b4514cc114c66b391c5fbc77eac98
#
_cell.length_a   1.000
_cell.length_b   1.000
_cell.length_c   1.000
_cell.angle_alpha   90.00
_cell.angle_beta   90.00
_cell.angle_gamma   90.00
#
_symmetry.space_group_name_H-M   'P 1'
#
loop_
_entity.id
_entity.type
_entity.pdbx_description
1 polymer ?
#
loop_
_entity_poly.entity_id
_entity_poly.type
_entity_poly.pdbx_seq_one_letter_code
_entity_poly.pdbx_strand_id
1 'polypeptide(L)'
;MEISATIRSSLNQIDVEVKTNNTAKQVALPAKPSGFGTAVNGGELLLLSLAACFCNDIYREAAKMNISVSEVEVIATADFGAEGEPGTNFQYKANVTADATAAQIKALIEYTDKAAEIHNTLRKGVNITIAS
;
A
#
# COMPACT_ATOMS: atom_id res chain seq x y z
N MET A 1 0.57 11.06 -14.48
CA MET A 1 1.54 10.07 -13.96
C MET A 1 1.03 8.67 -14.27
N GLU A 2 1.79 7.91 -15.00
CA GLU A 2 1.45 6.53 -15.34
C GLU A 2 2.24 5.57 -14.45
N ILE A 3 1.56 4.59 -13.90
CA ILE A 3 2.16 3.59 -13.03
C ILE A 3 1.85 2.21 -13.57
N SER A 4 2.85 1.34 -13.59
CA SER A 4 2.68 -0.05 -14.02
C SER A 4 3.43 -1.01 -13.11
N ALA A 5 2.99 -2.25 -13.12
CA ALA A 5 3.66 -3.35 -12.43
C ALA A 5 3.66 -4.56 -13.34
N THR A 6 4.79 -5.23 -13.42
CA THR A 6 4.95 -6.45 -14.19
C THR A 6 5.51 -7.54 -13.29
N ILE A 7 4.88 -8.69 -13.32
CA ILE A 7 5.37 -9.87 -12.62
C ILE A 7 5.54 -11.02 -13.61
N ARG A 8 6.67 -11.72 -13.52
CA ARG A 8 6.95 -12.90 -14.32
C ARG A 8 7.30 -14.04 -13.38
N SER A 9 6.50 -15.10 -13.47
CA SER A 9 6.69 -16.29 -12.65
C SER A 9 7.13 -17.45 -13.53
N SER A 10 8.17 -18.15 -13.09
CA SER A 10 8.59 -19.43 -13.62
C SER A 10 8.91 -20.35 -12.44
N LEU A 11 9.34 -21.57 -12.70
CA LEU A 11 9.57 -22.53 -11.61
C LEU A 11 10.60 -22.00 -10.63
N ASN A 12 10.19 -21.81 -9.38
CA ASN A 12 11.01 -21.33 -8.27
C ASN A 12 11.66 -19.96 -8.51
N GLN A 13 11.10 -19.16 -9.42
CA GLN A 13 11.68 -17.87 -9.78
C GLN A 13 10.59 -16.80 -9.97
N ILE A 14 10.85 -15.62 -9.44
CA ILE A 14 9.95 -14.44 -9.54
C ILE A 14 10.77 -13.23 -9.91
N ASP A 15 10.31 -12.53 -10.96
CA ASP A 15 10.81 -11.20 -11.32
C ASP A 15 9.68 -10.19 -11.21
N VAL A 16 9.91 -9.10 -10.50
CA VAL A 16 8.92 -8.04 -10.32
C VAL A 16 9.54 -6.68 -10.66
N GLU A 17 8.89 -5.96 -11.54
CA GLU A 17 9.26 -4.60 -11.88
C GLU A 17 8.08 -3.67 -11.69
N VAL A 18 8.31 -2.52 -11.08
CA VAL A 18 7.31 -1.45 -10.99
C VAL A 18 7.86 -0.20 -11.65
N LYS A 19 6.98 0.57 -12.28
CA LYS A 19 7.36 1.81 -12.97
C LYS A 19 6.45 2.95 -12.58
N THR A 20 7.04 4.11 -12.42
CA THR A 20 6.33 5.38 -12.43
C THR A 20 6.86 6.19 -13.60
N ASN A 21 5.99 6.50 -14.55
CA ASN A 21 6.37 7.04 -15.86
C ASN A 21 7.43 6.12 -16.49
N ASN A 22 8.64 6.60 -16.73
CA ASN A 22 9.73 5.81 -17.34
C ASN A 22 10.77 5.32 -16.32
N THR A 23 10.55 5.56 -15.02
CA THR A 23 11.48 5.13 -13.98
C THR A 23 11.07 3.77 -13.43
N ALA A 24 11.91 2.77 -13.69
CA ALA A 24 11.70 1.39 -13.27
C ALA A 24 12.44 1.08 -11.98
N LYS A 25 11.84 0.22 -11.14
CA LYS A 25 12.43 -0.31 -9.91
C LYS A 25 12.16 -1.80 -9.83
N GLN A 26 13.12 -2.54 -9.33
CA GLN A 26 12.93 -3.95 -9.01
C GLN A 26 12.37 -4.09 -7.61
N VAL A 27 11.43 -5.02 -7.44
CA VAL A 27 10.86 -5.36 -6.14
C VAL A 27 11.17 -6.82 -5.86
N ALA A 28 11.84 -7.09 -4.74
CA ALA A 28 12.16 -8.45 -4.34
C ALA A 28 10.96 -9.09 -3.65
N LEU A 29 10.30 -10.02 -4.32
CA LEU A 29 9.26 -10.85 -3.73
C LEU A 29 9.73 -12.30 -3.72
N PRO A 30 9.63 -13.00 -2.59
CA PRO A 30 10.06 -14.39 -2.54
C PRO A 30 9.14 -15.29 -3.37
N ALA A 31 9.75 -16.24 -4.06
CA ALA A 31 9.02 -17.34 -4.69
C ALA A 31 8.44 -18.26 -3.61
N LYS A 32 7.42 -19.03 -3.96
CA LYS A 32 6.96 -20.11 -3.09
C LYS A 32 8.10 -21.12 -2.88
N PRO A 33 8.11 -21.84 -1.76
CA PRO A 33 9.17 -22.82 -1.48
C PRO A 33 9.34 -23.88 -2.58
N SER A 34 8.27 -24.16 -3.32
CA SER A 34 8.30 -25.05 -4.48
C SER A 34 7.20 -24.67 -5.46
N GLY A 35 7.48 -24.76 -6.76
CA GLY A 35 6.50 -24.53 -7.79
C GLY A 35 6.50 -23.12 -8.35
N PHE A 36 5.32 -22.58 -8.58
CA PHE A 36 5.10 -21.30 -9.27
C PHE A 36 4.37 -20.31 -8.39
N GLY A 37 4.54 -19.04 -8.68
CA GLY A 37 3.89 -17.95 -7.97
C GLY A 37 4.72 -17.38 -6.83
N THR A 38 4.16 -16.40 -6.15
CA THR A 38 4.81 -15.69 -5.05
C THR A 38 4.39 -16.24 -3.69
N ALA A 39 5.32 -16.23 -2.72
CA ALA A 39 5.01 -16.57 -1.34
C ALA A 39 4.10 -15.52 -0.69
N VAL A 40 4.26 -14.25 -1.08
CA VAL A 40 3.38 -13.14 -0.64
C VAL A 40 2.19 -13.09 -1.59
N ASN A 41 0.98 -13.15 -1.06
CA ASN A 41 -0.23 -13.18 -1.88
C ASN A 41 -0.75 -11.77 -2.23
N GLY A 42 -1.71 -11.73 -3.16
CA GLY A 42 -2.29 -10.48 -3.64
C GLY A 42 -3.00 -9.67 -2.55
N GLY A 43 -3.68 -10.34 -1.63
CA GLY A 43 -4.33 -9.68 -0.49
C GLY A 43 -3.32 -8.97 0.40
N GLU A 44 -2.21 -9.65 0.72
CA GLU A 44 -1.12 -9.07 1.48
C GLU A 44 -0.51 -7.86 0.75
N LEU A 45 -0.30 -7.98 -0.56
CA LEU A 45 0.25 -6.88 -1.37
C LEU A 45 -0.71 -5.70 -1.44
N LEU A 46 -2.00 -5.94 -1.52
CA LEU A 46 -3.01 -4.87 -1.52
C LEU A 46 -3.01 -4.11 -0.20
N LEU A 47 -2.95 -4.82 0.92
CA LEU A 47 -2.87 -4.19 2.23
C LEU A 47 -1.54 -3.46 2.43
N LEU A 48 -0.45 -4.03 1.94
CA LEU A 48 0.85 -3.37 1.96
C LEU A 48 0.83 -2.07 1.16
N SER A 49 0.11 -2.04 0.05
CA SER A 49 -0.09 -0.83 -0.76
C SER A 49 -0.77 0.28 0.05
N LEU A 50 -1.82 -0.04 0.81
CA LEU A 50 -2.47 0.90 1.71
C LEU A 50 -1.51 1.40 2.79
N ALA A 51 -0.80 0.49 3.43
CA ALA A 51 0.15 0.83 4.49
C ALA A 51 1.30 1.70 3.97
N ALA A 52 1.88 1.34 2.83
CA ALA A 52 2.99 2.08 2.23
C ALA A 52 2.56 3.48 1.79
N CYS A 53 1.40 3.61 1.17
CA CYS A 53 0.85 4.89 0.75
C CYS A 53 0.68 5.82 1.95
N PHE A 54 0.01 5.37 3.00
CA PHE A 54 -0.19 6.18 4.19
C PHE A 54 1.12 6.52 4.89
N CYS A 55 2.04 5.57 5.00
CA CYS A 55 3.34 5.78 5.60
C CYS A 55 4.12 6.90 4.90
N ASN A 56 4.10 6.91 3.57
CA ASN A 56 4.77 7.96 2.80
C ASN A 56 4.04 9.30 2.92
N ASP A 57 2.72 9.27 2.85
CA ASP A 57 1.91 10.48 2.83
C ASP A 57 1.92 11.21 4.17
N ILE A 58 2.07 10.50 5.29
CA ILE A 58 2.15 11.12 6.61
C ILE A 58 3.34 12.09 6.69
N TYR A 59 4.49 11.71 6.12
CA TYR A 59 5.67 12.57 6.08
C TYR A 59 5.45 13.79 5.20
N ARG A 60 4.77 13.61 4.07
CA ARG A 60 4.43 14.69 3.15
C ARG A 60 3.52 15.73 3.83
N GLU A 61 2.46 15.26 4.50
CA GLU A 61 1.51 16.15 5.15
C GLU A 61 2.09 16.78 6.42
N ALA A 62 2.93 16.04 7.15
CA ALA A 62 3.64 16.57 8.31
C ALA A 62 4.54 17.75 7.95
N ALA A 63 5.24 17.66 6.81
CA ALA A 63 6.10 18.75 6.35
C ALA A 63 5.29 20.02 6.10
N LYS A 64 4.08 19.91 5.56
CA LYS A 64 3.19 21.06 5.33
C LYS A 64 2.71 21.70 6.64
N MET A 65 2.64 20.91 7.70
CA MET A 65 2.20 21.37 9.04
C MET A 65 3.35 21.71 9.97
N ASN A 66 4.59 21.68 9.49
CA ASN A 66 5.81 21.87 10.26
C ASN A 66 5.92 20.93 11.46
N ILE A 67 5.49 19.68 11.27
CA ILE A 67 5.59 18.63 12.29
C ILE A 67 6.74 17.71 11.92
N SER A 68 7.63 17.46 12.88
CA SER A 68 8.77 16.56 12.73
C SER A 68 8.36 15.15 13.19
N VAL A 69 8.22 14.25 12.24
CA VAL A 69 7.84 12.84 12.49
C VAL A 69 9.09 11.99 12.55
N SER A 70 9.25 11.20 13.60
CA SER A 70 10.39 10.30 13.77
C SER A 70 10.08 8.85 13.40
N GLU A 71 8.83 8.40 13.55
CA GLU A 71 8.44 7.03 13.24
C GLU A 71 6.97 6.95 12.88
N VAL A 72 6.64 6.10 11.93
CA VAL A 72 5.26 5.76 11.56
C VAL A 72 5.14 4.26 11.47
N GLU A 73 4.16 3.70 12.17
CA GLU A 73 3.75 2.31 11.99
C GLU A 73 2.33 2.32 11.43
N VAL A 74 2.11 1.59 10.33
CA VAL A 74 0.78 1.46 9.74
C VAL A 74 0.41 -0.03 9.70
N ILE A 75 -0.75 -0.35 10.23
CA ILE A 75 -1.30 -1.71 10.23
C ILE A 75 -2.59 -1.67 9.42
N ALA A 76 -2.63 -2.39 8.32
CA ALA A 76 -3.82 -2.52 7.48
C ALA A 76 -4.34 -3.95 7.56
N THR A 77 -5.65 -4.11 7.70
CA THR A 77 -6.30 -5.41 7.81
C THR A 77 -7.52 -5.50 6.91
N ALA A 78 -7.86 -6.71 6.51
CA ALA A 78 -9.08 -7.02 5.78
C ALA A 78 -9.41 -8.50 5.94
N ASP A 79 -10.63 -8.87 5.58
CA ASP A 79 -11.08 -10.26 5.60
C ASP A 79 -11.31 -10.74 4.18
N PHE A 80 -10.79 -11.92 3.87
CA PHE A 80 -11.03 -12.60 2.59
C PHE A 80 -11.69 -13.94 2.89
N GLY A 81 -12.80 -14.20 2.22
CA GLY A 81 -13.58 -15.44 2.39
C GLY A 81 -13.17 -16.53 1.42
N ALA A 82 -14.17 -17.17 0.81
CA ALA A 82 -13.97 -18.26 -0.13
C ALA A 82 -13.29 -17.80 -1.42
N GLU A 83 -12.78 -18.77 -2.17
CA GLU A 83 -12.13 -18.52 -3.45
C GLU A 83 -13.04 -17.73 -4.40
N GLY A 84 -12.48 -16.66 -4.96
CA GLY A 84 -13.19 -15.78 -5.89
C GLY A 84 -14.03 -14.69 -5.25
N GLU A 85 -14.21 -14.71 -3.93
CA GLU A 85 -14.97 -13.66 -3.25
C GLU A 85 -14.12 -12.40 -3.01
N PRO A 86 -14.75 -11.21 -3.09
CA PRO A 86 -14.04 -9.97 -2.79
C PRO A 86 -13.68 -9.86 -1.31
N GLY A 87 -12.59 -9.17 -1.01
CA GLY A 87 -12.23 -8.83 0.35
C GLY A 87 -13.21 -7.83 0.96
N THR A 88 -13.36 -7.86 2.27
CA THR A 88 -14.27 -7.01 3.04
C THR A 88 -13.60 -6.49 4.29
N ASN A 89 -14.26 -5.55 4.98
CA ASN A 89 -13.81 -5.04 6.27
C ASN A 89 -12.38 -4.50 6.23
N PHE A 90 -12.09 -3.68 5.22
CA PHE A 90 -10.79 -3.02 5.10
C PHE A 90 -10.68 -1.92 6.15
N GLN A 91 -9.65 -2.00 6.97
CA GLN A 91 -9.35 -1.03 8.00
C GLN A 91 -7.86 -0.80 8.08
N TYR A 92 -7.46 0.36 8.59
CA TYR A 92 -6.06 0.59 8.91
C TYR A 92 -5.94 1.46 10.15
N LYS A 93 -4.79 1.35 10.80
CA LYS A 93 -4.43 2.11 11.98
C LYS A 93 -3.01 2.64 11.79
N ALA A 94 -2.78 3.90 12.15
CA ALA A 94 -1.46 4.49 12.12
C ALA A 94 -1.05 4.90 13.54
N ASN A 95 0.17 4.56 13.91
CA ASN A 95 0.83 5.03 15.11
C ASN A 95 1.96 5.95 14.69
N VAL A 96 1.86 7.22 15.06
CA VAL A 96 2.81 8.26 14.64
C VAL A 96 3.55 8.78 15.87
N THR A 97 4.87 8.73 15.81
CA THR A 97 5.74 9.34 16.81
C THR A 97 6.29 10.64 16.23
N ALA A 98 5.99 11.74 16.86
CA ALA A 98 6.36 13.07 16.36
C ALA A 98 6.58 14.05 17.51
N ASP A 99 7.33 15.10 17.21
CA ASP A 99 7.49 16.24 18.11
C ASP A 99 6.29 17.18 17.93
N ALA A 100 5.16 16.76 18.51
CA ALA A 100 3.88 17.46 18.41
C ALA A 100 2.94 17.01 19.52
N THR A 101 1.88 17.78 19.76
CA THR A 101 0.85 17.40 20.73
C THR A 101 -0.01 16.26 20.20
N ALA A 102 -0.70 15.55 21.09
CA ALA A 102 -1.63 14.50 20.69
C ALA A 102 -2.71 15.01 19.74
N ALA A 103 -3.20 16.22 19.95
CA ALA A 103 -4.19 16.86 19.08
C ALA A 103 -3.62 17.14 17.68
N GLN A 104 -2.38 17.60 17.59
CA GLN A 104 -1.70 17.84 16.31
C GLN A 104 -1.46 16.54 15.55
N ILE A 105 -1.05 15.48 16.24
CA ILE A 105 -0.84 14.16 15.63
C ILE A 105 -2.18 13.61 15.11
N LYS A 106 -3.25 13.73 15.88
CA LYS A 106 -4.59 13.31 15.43
C LYS A 106 -5.02 14.08 14.19
N ALA A 107 -4.84 15.40 14.16
CA ALA A 107 -5.17 16.21 13.00
C ALA A 107 -4.34 15.82 11.78
N LEU A 108 -3.06 15.54 11.96
CA LEU A 108 -2.17 15.07 10.90
C LEU A 108 -2.67 13.75 10.29
N ILE A 109 -3.04 12.80 11.13
CA ILE A 109 -3.57 11.51 10.68
C ILE A 109 -4.86 11.70 9.89
N GLU A 110 -5.78 12.51 10.38
CA GLU A 110 -7.06 12.78 9.70
C GLU A 110 -6.85 13.50 8.36
N TYR A 111 -5.93 14.44 8.31
CA TYR A 111 -5.56 15.14 7.09
C TYR A 111 -4.96 14.19 6.05
N THR A 112 -4.06 13.34 6.50
CA THR A 112 -3.40 12.35 5.64
C THR A 112 -4.42 11.35 5.09
N ASP A 113 -5.37 10.90 5.90
CA ASP A 113 -6.43 10.00 5.48
C ASP A 113 -7.22 10.54 4.29
N LYS A 114 -7.51 11.84 4.29
CA LYS A 114 -8.25 12.50 3.21
C LYS A 114 -7.42 12.67 1.93
N ALA A 115 -6.10 12.72 2.07
CA ALA A 115 -5.18 12.97 0.96
C ALA A 115 -4.56 11.69 0.38
N ALA A 116 -4.74 10.53 1.03
CA ALA A 116 -4.11 9.29 0.62
C ALA A 116 -4.73 8.75 -0.66
N GLU A 117 -3.96 8.74 -1.74
CA GLU A 117 -4.41 8.42 -3.10
C GLU A 117 -4.95 7.00 -3.23
N ILE A 118 -4.26 6.01 -2.64
CA ILE A 118 -4.70 4.60 -2.72
C ILE A 118 -5.99 4.41 -1.94
N HIS A 119 -6.10 5.00 -0.75
CA HIS A 119 -7.32 4.97 0.06
C HIS A 119 -8.50 5.55 -0.73
N ASN A 120 -8.30 6.72 -1.32
CA ASN A 120 -9.33 7.39 -2.11
C ASN A 120 -9.71 6.59 -3.36
N THR A 121 -8.75 5.94 -4.00
CA THR A 121 -8.99 5.08 -5.16
C THR A 121 -9.88 3.90 -4.77
N LEU A 122 -9.57 3.21 -3.68
CA LEU A 122 -10.34 2.04 -3.25
C LEU A 122 -11.72 2.42 -2.71
N ARG A 123 -11.83 3.54 -2.00
CA ARG A 123 -13.12 4.05 -1.51
C ARG A 123 -14.07 4.40 -2.63
N LYS A 124 -13.55 4.94 -3.72
CA LYS A 124 -14.35 5.28 -4.90
C LYS A 124 -14.74 4.03 -5.69
N GLY A 125 -13.97 2.98 -5.57
CA GLY A 125 -14.10 1.78 -6.38
C GLY A 125 -13.35 1.90 -7.69
N VAL A 126 -12.90 0.78 -8.21
CA VAL A 126 -12.17 0.70 -9.48
C VAL A 126 -12.83 -0.34 -10.38
N ASN A 127 -12.86 -0.04 -11.67
CA ASN A 127 -13.27 -1.00 -12.69
C ASN A 127 -12.02 -1.67 -13.23
N ILE A 128 -11.96 -2.99 -13.13
CA ILE A 128 -10.81 -3.78 -13.59
C ILE A 128 -11.25 -4.59 -14.79
N THR A 129 -10.54 -4.42 -15.91
CA THR A 129 -10.86 -5.12 -17.16
C THR A 129 -9.64 -5.90 -17.66
N ILE A 130 -9.92 -6.97 -18.40
CA ILE A 130 -8.87 -7.69 -19.11
C ILE A 130 -8.62 -6.96 -20.42
N ALA A 131 -7.38 -6.54 -20.63
CA ALA A 131 -6.97 -5.98 -21.92
C ALA A 131 -6.77 -7.10 -22.94
N SER A 132 -7.18 -6.86 -24.15
CA SER A 132 -7.00 -7.84 -25.23
C SER A 132 -5.68 -7.65 -25.98
#